data_6eecc14036c39cb0cc97234250bc9f40
#
_entry.id   6eecc14036c39cb0cc97234250bc9f40
#
_cell.length_a   1.000
_cell.length_b   1.000
_cell.length_c   1.000
_cell.angle_alpha   90.00
_cell.angle_beta   90.00
_cell.angle_gamma   90.00
#
_symmetry.space_group_name_H-M   'P 1'
#
loop_
_entity.id
_entity.type
_entity.pdbx_description
1 polymer ?
#
loop_
_entity_poly.entity_id
_entity_poly.type
_entity_poly.pdbx_seq_one_letter_code
_entity_poly.pdbx_strand_id
1 'polypeptide(L)'
;MNKFSILPLFLLLTLSCLSQSVLAAPAIALHGKNKYQADFKNFDYVNPNAPQGGELFTSGLGNFEKLNPFILKGLAADGLDYLVFETLGVRAWDEPDTIYGLIAEDMKLAPDELSLTFKLNHKARFSNGDPITATDVKYSFDQLTSKQATPMYRRYWNDVKQLVVIDPYTIRADFKRKNHELRLIICELPIFSRKWGNGKPFDKITLDPPIASGPYVVDTFDLGKRITYRRNPNYWGNDHPTRRGMFNFERITYRYYKDPLTRMEGLKAGEIDFIQENSSKNWARSHQGKRWSQGELIKTLFPHSNGAGWQGFSMNLRRALFQDVRIRKALWLAMDFEWMNRQLFFNLYTRSPSYFSNTELAATGRPDEREQKVLRELKANFGDKLPSEIFDEIPPPPTTTVPHSLRDNLRQARELLTQAGWTYRDGALRNVQGEPFKFEMMLLDRMEERVSAAYARNLEKLGIHMDYRVFDAALAQRKEENFDYDMVWGMMGGSQSPGNELFDYFGSASRDQAGSNNVMGVSDPVVDALLVRIIQADRREDLVTLVRVLDRVMRLSYYMVPHFYSKSHRVTYRHTLAQPSVLPLYYTIEEWAVKAWWKKPAEKENPQ
;
A
#
# COMPACT_ATOMS: atom_id res chain seq x y z
N MET A 1 19.73 81.18 -39.42
CA MET A 1 18.33 80.87 -39.74
C MET A 1 18.28 79.31 -39.90
N ASN A 2 18.21 78.59 -38.83
CA ASN A 2 18.24 77.11 -38.86
C ASN A 2 16.90 76.55 -38.35
N LYS A 3 16.19 75.86 -39.20
CA LYS A 3 14.97 75.10 -38.87
C LYS A 3 15.37 73.78 -38.16
N PHE A 4 15.00 73.61 -36.91
CA PHE A 4 15.04 72.30 -36.22
C PHE A 4 13.71 71.57 -36.45
N SER A 5 13.81 70.43 -37.07
CA SER A 5 12.70 69.49 -37.28
C SER A 5 12.67 68.54 -36.12
N ILE A 6 11.55 68.49 -35.35
CA ILE A 6 11.34 67.56 -34.25
C ILE A 6 10.62 66.33 -34.81
N LEU A 7 11.25 65.18 -34.73
CA LEU A 7 10.73 63.82 -35.08
C LEU A 7 10.12 63.19 -33.82
N PRO A 8 8.86 62.74 -33.77
CA PRO A 8 8.32 62.04 -32.60
C PRO A 8 8.77 60.59 -32.61
N LEU A 9 9.41 60.17 -31.53
CA LEU A 9 9.83 58.82 -31.23
C LEU A 9 8.60 57.99 -30.83
N PHE A 10 8.11 57.11 -31.71
CA PHE A 10 7.07 56.13 -31.40
C PHE A 10 7.71 54.97 -30.61
N LEU A 11 7.44 54.92 -29.29
CA LEU A 11 7.83 53.85 -28.42
C LEU A 11 6.86 52.65 -28.64
N LEU A 12 7.25 51.67 -29.42
CA LEU A 12 6.54 50.39 -29.55
C LEU A 12 6.74 49.57 -28.26
N LEU A 13 5.77 49.60 -27.38
CA LEU A 13 5.67 48.62 -26.28
C LEU A 13 5.24 47.29 -26.87
N THR A 14 6.20 46.40 -27.17
CA THR A 14 5.92 45.01 -27.42
C THR A 14 5.58 44.31 -26.11
N LEU A 15 4.29 44.09 -25.90
CA LEU A 15 3.78 43.20 -24.82
C LEU A 15 4.26 41.77 -25.14
N SER A 16 5.37 41.38 -24.57
CA SER A 16 5.80 39.96 -24.55
C SER A 16 4.83 39.18 -23.67
N CYS A 17 3.79 38.63 -24.26
CA CYS A 17 3.05 37.54 -23.65
C CYS A 17 4.06 36.37 -23.40
N LEU A 18 4.59 36.30 -22.19
CA LEU A 18 5.22 35.11 -21.68
C LEU A 18 4.14 34.01 -21.63
N SER A 19 3.92 33.35 -22.75
CA SER A 19 3.28 32.06 -22.75
C SER A 19 4.18 31.14 -21.90
N GLN A 20 3.78 30.90 -20.66
CA GLN A 20 4.36 29.80 -19.88
C GLN A 20 4.10 28.54 -20.68
N SER A 21 5.15 28.08 -21.34
CA SER A 21 5.18 26.77 -21.98
C SER A 21 4.98 25.77 -20.86
N VAL A 22 3.76 25.25 -20.73
CA VAL A 22 3.49 24.11 -19.86
C VAL A 22 4.27 22.96 -20.49
N LEU A 23 5.43 22.64 -19.93
CA LEU A 23 6.30 21.58 -20.38
C LEU A 23 5.53 20.26 -20.26
N ALA A 24 5.38 19.59 -21.37
CA ALA A 24 4.98 18.20 -21.44
C ALA A 24 6.02 17.39 -20.67
N ALA A 25 5.56 16.48 -19.81
CA ALA A 25 6.44 15.74 -18.92
C ALA A 25 6.28 14.22 -19.11
N PRO A 26 7.39 13.47 -19.29
CA PRO A 26 7.35 12.01 -19.37
C PRO A 26 7.03 11.35 -18.02
N ALA A 27 6.89 12.13 -16.96
CA ALA A 27 6.58 11.66 -15.62
C ALA A 27 5.72 12.66 -14.84
N ILE A 28 4.90 12.18 -13.93
CA ILE A 28 4.13 12.97 -12.97
C ILE A 28 4.47 12.49 -11.57
N ALA A 29 5.01 13.38 -10.73
CA ALA A 29 5.15 13.17 -9.30
C ALA A 29 3.97 13.80 -8.55
N LEU A 30 3.50 13.15 -7.49
CA LEU A 30 2.47 13.70 -6.63
C LEU A 30 3.01 14.90 -5.85
N HIS A 31 4.25 14.80 -5.38
CA HIS A 31 4.95 15.83 -4.62
C HIS A 31 6.41 15.92 -5.07
N GLY A 32 6.86 17.12 -5.39
CA GLY A 32 8.28 17.35 -5.69
C GLY A 32 8.70 17.03 -7.12
N LYS A 33 9.96 16.59 -7.29
CA LYS A 33 10.57 16.28 -8.59
C LYS A 33 10.76 14.77 -8.72
N ASN A 34 10.55 14.25 -9.92
CA ASN A 34 10.83 12.87 -10.26
C ASN A 34 12.34 12.57 -10.24
N LYS A 35 12.70 11.37 -9.80
CA LYS A 35 14.08 10.86 -9.70
C LYS A 35 14.71 10.71 -11.09
N TYR A 36 14.00 10.06 -12.01
CA TYR A 36 14.51 9.79 -13.35
C TYR A 36 14.17 10.94 -14.29
N GLN A 37 15.21 11.46 -14.96
CA GLN A 37 15.06 12.53 -15.94
C GLN A 37 14.53 11.99 -17.28
N ALA A 38 14.17 12.88 -18.22
CA ALA A 38 13.53 12.50 -19.49
C ALA A 38 14.37 11.55 -20.38
N ASP A 39 15.67 11.51 -20.17
CA ASP A 39 16.63 10.71 -20.98
C ASP A 39 17.08 9.42 -20.28
N PHE A 40 16.45 9.03 -19.14
CA PHE A 40 16.80 7.82 -18.43
C PHE A 40 16.67 6.57 -19.35
N LYS A 41 17.48 5.56 -19.09
CA LYS A 41 17.56 4.37 -19.94
C LYS A 41 16.86 3.15 -19.37
N ASN A 42 16.82 3.03 -18.05
CA ASN A 42 16.15 1.98 -17.29
C ASN A 42 16.05 2.41 -15.82
N PHE A 43 15.21 1.77 -15.05
CA PHE A 43 15.18 1.93 -13.61
C PHE A 43 16.43 1.32 -12.95
N ASP A 44 16.85 1.84 -11.79
CA ASP A 44 18.06 1.38 -11.08
C ASP A 44 17.93 -0.06 -10.55
N TYR A 45 16.73 -0.49 -10.24
CA TYR A 45 16.41 -1.80 -9.65
C TYR A 45 16.21 -2.94 -10.68
N VAL A 46 16.71 -2.76 -11.91
CA VAL A 46 16.73 -3.79 -12.95
C VAL A 46 18.14 -4.04 -13.45
N ASN A 47 18.36 -5.15 -14.13
CA ASN A 47 19.59 -5.41 -14.89
C ASN A 47 19.28 -5.32 -16.40
N PRO A 48 19.70 -4.24 -17.09
CA PRO A 48 19.43 -4.09 -18.52
C PRO A 48 20.12 -5.15 -19.39
N ASN A 49 21.08 -5.87 -18.85
CA ASN A 49 21.82 -6.95 -19.52
C ASN A 49 21.43 -8.34 -18.99
N ALA A 50 20.29 -8.47 -18.30
CA ALA A 50 19.83 -9.75 -17.81
C ALA A 50 19.63 -10.75 -18.97
N PRO A 51 20.11 -12.00 -18.84
CA PRO A 51 19.85 -13.04 -19.83
C PRO A 51 18.34 -13.25 -19.98
N GLN A 52 17.89 -13.35 -21.22
CA GLN A 52 16.51 -13.66 -21.53
C GLN A 52 16.34 -15.15 -21.82
N GLY A 53 15.24 -15.74 -21.36
CA GLY A 53 14.89 -17.13 -21.59
C GLY A 53 14.59 -17.92 -20.32
N GLY A 54 14.38 -19.22 -20.51
CA GLY A 54 14.00 -20.12 -19.42
C GLY A 54 12.57 -19.91 -18.93
N GLU A 55 12.17 -20.74 -17.96
CA GLU A 55 10.83 -20.71 -17.36
C GLU A 55 10.92 -20.48 -15.87
N LEU A 56 10.05 -19.62 -15.35
CA LEU A 56 9.81 -19.44 -13.92
C LEU A 56 8.56 -20.21 -13.53
N PHE A 57 8.71 -21.15 -12.59
CA PHE A 57 7.58 -21.80 -11.94
C PHE A 57 7.30 -21.10 -10.62
N THR A 58 6.14 -20.49 -10.50
CA THR A 58 5.65 -19.85 -9.27
C THR A 58 4.32 -20.46 -8.85
N SER A 59 3.64 -19.89 -7.86
CA SER A 59 2.45 -20.53 -7.29
C SER A 59 1.37 -19.54 -6.89
N GLY A 60 0.11 -19.95 -7.06
CA GLY A 60 -1.07 -19.37 -6.42
C GLY A 60 -1.58 -20.27 -5.29
N LEU A 61 -2.41 -19.73 -4.40
CA LEU A 61 -3.16 -20.47 -3.40
C LEU A 61 -4.64 -20.52 -3.77
N GLY A 62 -5.29 -21.65 -3.54
CA GLY A 62 -6.67 -21.90 -3.91
C GLY A 62 -6.83 -22.31 -5.37
N ASN A 63 -7.55 -21.55 -6.17
CA ASN A 63 -7.83 -21.81 -7.59
C ASN A 63 -8.04 -20.51 -8.36
N PHE A 64 -8.26 -20.60 -9.67
CA PHE A 64 -8.79 -19.52 -10.50
C PHE A 64 -9.91 -20.01 -11.40
N GLU A 65 -10.81 -19.10 -11.80
CA GLU A 65 -12.04 -19.40 -12.54
C GLU A 65 -12.19 -18.55 -13.80
N LYS A 66 -11.37 -17.51 -13.97
CA LYS A 66 -11.45 -16.57 -15.08
C LYS A 66 -10.11 -15.99 -15.49
N LEU A 67 -10.07 -15.48 -16.75
CA LEU A 67 -8.96 -14.74 -17.35
C LEU A 67 -9.26 -13.21 -17.43
N ASN A 68 -10.41 -12.77 -16.98
CA ASN A 68 -10.76 -11.36 -16.89
C ASN A 68 -10.68 -10.89 -15.43
N PRO A 69 -9.63 -10.14 -15.02
CA PRO A 69 -9.47 -9.69 -13.64
C PRO A 69 -10.45 -8.57 -13.25
N PHE A 70 -11.10 -7.95 -14.23
CA PHE A 70 -11.88 -6.73 -14.03
C PHE A 70 -13.35 -6.96 -13.70
N ILE A 71 -13.88 -8.17 -13.83
CA ILE A 71 -15.27 -8.51 -13.53
C ILE A 71 -15.41 -9.09 -12.12
N LEU A 72 -16.59 -8.89 -11.49
CA LEU A 72 -16.81 -9.27 -10.10
C LEU A 72 -16.83 -10.81 -9.88
N LYS A 73 -17.46 -11.56 -10.77
CA LYS A 73 -17.77 -12.97 -10.57
C LYS A 73 -16.56 -13.88 -10.83
N GLY A 74 -16.26 -14.78 -9.88
CA GLY A 74 -15.15 -15.74 -9.97
C GLY A 74 -13.79 -15.14 -9.57
N LEU A 75 -12.79 -16.02 -9.40
CA LEU A 75 -11.40 -15.68 -9.06
C LEU A 75 -10.55 -15.56 -10.32
N ALA A 76 -9.85 -14.45 -10.48
CA ALA A 76 -8.95 -14.25 -11.61
C ALA A 76 -7.65 -15.05 -11.44
N ALA A 77 -7.04 -15.48 -12.54
CA ALA A 77 -5.73 -16.10 -12.50
C ALA A 77 -4.66 -15.08 -12.06
N ASP A 78 -3.69 -15.55 -11.25
CA ASP A 78 -2.56 -14.75 -10.81
C ASP A 78 -1.68 -14.31 -11.98
N GLY A 79 -1.10 -13.13 -11.90
CA GLY A 79 -0.20 -12.58 -12.91
C GLY A 79 -0.86 -11.86 -14.07
N LEU A 80 -2.17 -11.98 -14.28
CA LEU A 80 -2.88 -11.35 -15.40
C LEU A 80 -2.69 -9.84 -15.45
N ASP A 81 -2.90 -9.18 -14.32
CA ASP A 81 -2.95 -7.73 -14.19
C ASP A 81 -1.61 -7.04 -14.52
N TYR A 82 -0.48 -7.64 -14.20
CA TYR A 82 0.83 -7.04 -14.39
C TYR A 82 1.72 -7.71 -15.47
N LEU A 83 1.27 -8.83 -16.05
CA LEU A 83 1.97 -9.49 -17.17
C LEU A 83 1.31 -9.23 -18.52
N VAL A 84 -0.03 -9.12 -18.53
CA VAL A 84 -0.81 -9.11 -19.75
C VAL A 84 -1.32 -7.72 -20.12
N PHE A 85 -1.58 -6.88 -19.11
CA PHE A 85 -2.11 -5.54 -19.30
C PHE A 85 -1.05 -4.48 -18.98
N GLU A 86 -0.88 -3.51 -19.90
CA GLU A 86 -0.15 -2.28 -19.63
C GLU A 86 -1.10 -1.13 -19.35
N THR A 87 -0.57 -0.11 -18.69
CA THR A 87 -1.28 1.09 -18.27
C THR A 87 -0.78 2.32 -19.02
N LEU A 88 -1.45 3.46 -18.87
CA LEU A 88 -0.98 4.71 -19.47
C LEU A 88 0.40 5.10 -18.94
N GLY A 89 0.67 4.89 -17.67
CA GLY A 89 1.97 5.09 -17.02
C GLY A 89 2.24 4.07 -15.94
N VAL A 90 3.47 4.00 -15.44
CA VAL A 90 3.91 3.03 -14.43
C VAL A 90 4.58 3.71 -13.26
N ARG A 91 4.35 3.19 -12.04
CA ARG A 91 5.06 3.64 -10.83
C ARG A 91 6.51 3.20 -10.85
N ALA A 92 7.40 4.09 -10.44
CA ALA A 92 8.73 3.69 -10.02
C ALA A 92 8.66 3.08 -8.61
N TRP A 93 9.47 2.05 -8.37
CA TRP A 93 9.49 1.37 -7.06
C TRP A 93 10.57 1.88 -6.12
N ASP A 94 11.27 2.94 -6.48
CA ASP A 94 12.38 3.50 -5.71
C ASP A 94 12.23 5.01 -5.45
N GLU A 95 11.03 5.52 -5.66
CA GLU A 95 10.61 6.87 -5.27
C GLU A 95 9.11 6.89 -4.90
N PRO A 96 8.68 7.78 -3.99
CA PRO A 96 7.27 7.85 -3.61
C PRO A 96 6.43 8.45 -4.74
N ASP A 97 5.29 7.82 -5.01
CA ASP A 97 4.17 8.36 -5.78
C ASP A 97 4.53 9.16 -7.03
N THR A 98 5.41 8.56 -7.86
CA THR A 98 5.78 9.07 -9.17
C THR A 98 5.41 8.05 -10.24
N ILE A 99 4.78 8.51 -11.32
CA ILE A 99 4.39 7.72 -12.48
C ILE A 99 5.14 8.20 -13.70
N TYR A 100 5.77 7.27 -14.39
CA TYR A 100 6.44 7.46 -15.67
C TYR A 100 5.55 7.00 -16.82
N GLY A 101 5.54 7.74 -17.91
CA GLY A 101 4.77 7.39 -19.09
C GLY A 101 5.17 6.03 -19.66
N LEU A 102 4.20 5.33 -20.23
CA LEU A 102 4.37 4.05 -20.90
C LEU A 102 3.55 4.04 -22.19
N ILE A 103 2.26 3.66 -22.16
CA ILE A 103 1.35 3.84 -23.31
C ILE A 103 1.17 5.34 -23.58
N ALA A 104 1.16 6.19 -22.56
CA ALA A 104 1.30 7.63 -22.72
C ALA A 104 2.78 8.01 -22.79
N GLU A 105 3.23 8.58 -23.90
CA GLU A 105 4.60 9.13 -24.04
C GLU A 105 4.73 10.50 -23.39
N ASP A 106 3.61 11.21 -23.20
CA ASP A 106 3.56 12.54 -22.62
C ASP A 106 2.26 12.78 -21.86
N MET A 107 2.37 13.54 -20.77
CA MET A 107 1.29 13.82 -19.83
C MET A 107 1.29 15.31 -19.46
N LYS A 108 0.18 16.01 -19.73
CA LYS A 108 0.05 17.45 -19.49
C LYS A 108 -1.12 17.75 -18.57
N LEU A 109 -0.81 18.11 -17.33
CA LEU A 109 -1.81 18.60 -16.36
C LEU A 109 -2.22 20.03 -16.73
N ALA A 110 -3.51 20.32 -16.74
CA ALA A 110 -4.01 21.68 -16.92
C ALA A 110 -3.67 22.58 -15.72
N PRO A 111 -3.50 23.90 -15.89
CA PRO A 111 -3.16 24.80 -14.79
C PRO A 111 -4.18 24.85 -13.65
N ASP A 112 -5.45 24.57 -13.94
CA ASP A 112 -6.54 24.48 -12.95
C ASP A 112 -6.63 23.11 -12.26
N GLU A 113 -5.79 22.13 -12.70
CA GLU A 113 -5.78 20.73 -12.26
C GLU A 113 -7.10 19.98 -12.45
N LEU A 114 -8.00 20.50 -13.30
CA LEU A 114 -9.28 19.86 -13.62
C LEU A 114 -9.25 18.96 -14.86
N SER A 115 -8.09 18.82 -15.51
CA SER A 115 -7.91 17.87 -16.58
C SER A 115 -6.45 17.46 -16.77
N LEU A 116 -6.25 16.23 -17.29
CA LEU A 116 -4.96 15.69 -17.67
C LEU A 116 -5.03 15.18 -19.10
N THR A 117 -4.17 15.70 -19.96
CA THR A 117 -4.07 15.31 -21.39
C THR A 117 -2.91 14.32 -21.56
N PHE A 118 -3.18 13.22 -22.23
CA PHE A 118 -2.21 12.17 -22.59
C PHE A 118 -1.96 12.18 -24.08
N LYS A 119 -0.69 12.12 -24.47
CA LYS A 119 -0.27 11.82 -25.82
C LYS A 119 0.21 10.38 -25.86
N LEU A 120 -0.39 9.56 -26.70
CA LEU A 120 -0.12 8.13 -26.75
C LEU A 120 1.10 7.82 -27.62
N ASN A 121 1.87 6.83 -27.20
CA ASN A 121 3.03 6.35 -27.94
C ASN A 121 2.61 5.63 -29.23
N HIS A 122 3.02 6.15 -30.35
CA HIS A 122 2.69 5.60 -31.68
C HIS A 122 3.22 4.17 -31.93
N LYS A 123 4.17 3.70 -31.11
CA LYS A 123 4.69 2.32 -31.16
C LYS A 123 3.83 1.34 -30.37
N ALA A 124 2.97 1.82 -29.46
CA ALA A 124 2.15 0.96 -28.61
C ALA A 124 1.20 0.07 -29.43
N ARG A 125 1.21 -1.23 -29.14
CA ARG A 125 0.44 -2.26 -29.87
C ARG A 125 -0.18 -3.24 -28.90
N PHE A 126 -1.34 -3.75 -29.28
CA PHE A 126 -1.91 -4.93 -28.65
C PHE A 126 -1.19 -6.22 -29.10
N SER A 127 -1.41 -7.31 -28.38
CA SER A 127 -0.82 -8.63 -28.66
C SER A 127 -1.18 -9.19 -30.03
N ASN A 128 -2.27 -8.73 -30.63
CA ASN A 128 -2.69 -9.08 -32.01
C ASN A 128 -2.10 -8.16 -33.08
N GLY A 129 -1.22 -7.21 -32.73
CA GLY A 129 -0.56 -6.27 -33.64
C GLY A 129 -1.32 -4.97 -33.91
N ASP A 130 -2.58 -4.84 -33.49
CA ASP A 130 -3.35 -3.62 -33.69
C ASP A 130 -2.71 -2.43 -32.93
N PRO A 131 -2.72 -1.21 -33.49
CA PRO A 131 -2.26 -0.02 -32.76
C PRO A 131 -3.19 0.30 -31.58
N ILE A 132 -2.62 0.80 -30.49
CA ILE A 132 -3.38 1.34 -29.35
C ILE A 132 -3.73 2.79 -29.68
N THR A 133 -5.01 3.12 -29.60
CA THR A 133 -5.53 4.45 -29.90
C THR A 133 -6.28 5.05 -28.71
N ALA A 134 -6.53 6.36 -28.76
CA ALA A 134 -7.34 7.07 -27.79
C ALA A 134 -8.75 6.47 -27.61
N THR A 135 -9.29 5.87 -28.68
CA THR A 135 -10.59 5.17 -28.64
C THR A 135 -10.51 3.91 -27.78
N ASP A 136 -9.37 3.18 -27.78
CA ASP A 136 -9.19 1.98 -26.95
C ASP A 136 -9.00 2.36 -25.47
N VAL A 137 -8.31 3.47 -25.20
CA VAL A 137 -8.18 4.04 -23.86
C VAL A 137 -9.55 4.42 -23.28
N LYS A 138 -10.35 5.15 -24.08
CA LYS A 138 -11.72 5.51 -23.70
C LYS A 138 -12.58 4.27 -23.46
N TYR A 139 -12.50 3.28 -24.35
CA TYR A 139 -13.24 2.01 -24.22
C TYR A 139 -12.89 1.29 -22.92
N SER A 140 -11.60 1.18 -22.58
CA SER A 140 -11.14 0.54 -21.35
C SER A 140 -11.70 1.25 -20.12
N PHE A 141 -11.65 2.57 -20.08
CA PHE A 141 -12.23 3.36 -18.99
C PHE A 141 -13.74 3.17 -18.87
N ASP A 142 -14.47 3.28 -20.00
CA ASP A 142 -15.93 3.14 -20.02
C ASP A 142 -16.37 1.75 -19.54
N GLN A 143 -15.64 0.67 -19.91
CA GLN A 143 -15.92 -0.68 -19.42
C GLN A 143 -15.67 -0.81 -17.92
N LEU A 144 -14.50 -0.35 -17.44
CA LEU A 144 -14.10 -0.47 -16.04
C LEU A 144 -14.98 0.35 -15.10
N THR A 145 -15.53 1.47 -15.57
CA THR A 145 -16.48 2.29 -14.81
C THR A 145 -17.95 1.89 -15.00
N SER A 146 -18.23 0.91 -15.86
CA SER A 146 -19.59 0.38 -16.10
C SER A 146 -20.08 -0.50 -14.95
N LYS A 147 -21.38 -0.87 -14.99
CA LYS A 147 -21.96 -1.85 -14.05
C LYS A 147 -21.49 -3.28 -14.30
N GLN A 148 -20.83 -3.56 -15.42
CA GLN A 148 -20.32 -4.88 -15.78
C GLN A 148 -18.96 -5.19 -15.13
N ALA A 149 -18.22 -4.17 -14.70
CA ALA A 149 -16.96 -4.32 -13.98
C ALA A 149 -17.14 -4.38 -12.46
N THR A 150 -16.11 -4.83 -11.77
CA THR A 150 -16.05 -4.81 -10.30
C THR A 150 -16.31 -3.41 -9.75
N PRO A 151 -17.19 -3.22 -8.75
CA PRO A 151 -17.54 -1.91 -8.19
C PRO A 151 -16.36 -1.08 -7.70
N MET A 152 -15.24 -1.75 -7.36
CA MET A 152 -14.00 -1.11 -6.93
C MET A 152 -13.51 -0.06 -7.94
N TYR A 153 -13.51 -0.37 -9.25
CA TYR A 153 -13.05 0.54 -10.29
C TYR A 153 -13.90 1.80 -10.40
N ARG A 154 -15.23 1.68 -10.26
CA ARG A 154 -16.12 2.85 -10.23
C ARG A 154 -15.84 3.78 -9.05
N ARG A 155 -15.52 3.21 -7.88
CA ARG A 155 -15.13 4.00 -6.70
C ARG A 155 -13.78 4.66 -6.91
N TYR A 156 -12.81 3.91 -7.43
CA TYR A 156 -11.44 4.37 -7.63
C TYR A 156 -11.37 5.57 -8.59
N TRP A 157 -12.13 5.54 -9.70
CA TRP A 157 -12.18 6.63 -10.66
C TRP A 157 -13.45 7.49 -10.55
N ASN A 158 -14.12 7.51 -9.40
CA ASN A 158 -15.37 8.25 -9.23
C ASN A 158 -15.26 9.74 -9.54
N ASP A 159 -14.12 10.35 -9.24
CA ASP A 159 -13.87 11.77 -9.49
C ASP A 159 -13.40 12.10 -10.92
N VAL A 160 -13.16 11.09 -11.76
CA VAL A 160 -12.99 11.28 -13.19
C VAL A 160 -14.37 11.47 -13.82
N LYS A 161 -14.58 12.62 -14.44
CA LYS A 161 -15.86 12.98 -15.07
C LYS A 161 -16.06 12.22 -16.38
N GLN A 162 -15.04 12.23 -17.24
CA GLN A 162 -15.06 11.57 -18.55
C GLN A 162 -13.65 11.52 -19.16
N LEU A 163 -13.50 10.66 -20.16
CA LEU A 163 -12.38 10.70 -21.09
C LEU A 163 -12.84 11.24 -22.45
N VAL A 164 -12.15 12.25 -22.98
CA VAL A 164 -12.45 12.91 -24.26
C VAL A 164 -11.38 12.56 -25.27
N VAL A 165 -11.75 11.88 -26.34
CA VAL A 165 -10.87 11.61 -27.50
C VAL A 165 -10.73 12.91 -28.29
N ILE A 166 -9.50 13.42 -28.43
CA ILE A 166 -9.19 14.65 -29.19
C ILE A 166 -8.79 14.27 -30.61
N ASP A 167 -7.89 13.31 -30.73
CA ASP A 167 -7.47 12.70 -31.98
C ASP A 167 -7.07 11.22 -31.74
N PRO A 168 -6.65 10.44 -32.76
CA PRO A 168 -6.34 9.03 -32.57
C PRO A 168 -5.26 8.72 -31.52
N TYR A 169 -4.39 9.68 -31.18
CA TYR A 169 -3.29 9.52 -30.23
C TYR A 169 -3.28 10.55 -29.10
N THR A 170 -4.35 11.33 -28.97
CA THR A 170 -4.49 12.30 -27.90
C THR A 170 -5.83 12.11 -27.18
N ILE A 171 -5.78 11.94 -25.85
CA ILE A 171 -6.96 11.79 -25.00
C ILE A 171 -6.83 12.66 -23.76
N ARG A 172 -7.94 13.27 -23.33
CA ARG A 172 -8.01 14.08 -22.12
C ARG A 172 -8.95 13.45 -21.10
N ALA A 173 -8.46 13.32 -19.88
CA ALA A 173 -9.28 13.01 -18.71
C ALA A 173 -9.75 14.32 -18.06
N ASP A 174 -11.06 14.54 -17.95
CA ASP A 174 -11.68 15.64 -17.24
C ASP A 174 -12.06 15.19 -15.83
N PHE A 175 -11.80 16.01 -14.82
CA PHE A 175 -12.07 15.72 -13.42
C PHE A 175 -13.30 16.49 -12.91
N LYS A 176 -14.04 15.93 -11.95
CA LYS A 176 -15.21 16.58 -11.33
C LYS A 176 -14.80 17.64 -10.32
N ARG A 177 -13.65 17.48 -9.71
CA ARG A 177 -13.08 18.37 -8.70
C ARG A 177 -11.56 18.29 -8.70
N LYS A 178 -10.91 19.29 -8.15
CA LYS A 178 -9.47 19.24 -7.89
C LYS A 178 -9.18 18.15 -6.82
N ASN A 179 -8.35 17.20 -7.19
CA ASN A 179 -7.84 16.16 -6.30
C ASN A 179 -6.48 15.72 -6.84
N HIS A 180 -5.42 15.95 -6.06
CA HIS A 180 -4.05 15.68 -6.48
C HIS A 180 -3.77 14.22 -6.84
N GLU A 181 -4.47 13.27 -6.22
CA GLU A 181 -4.30 11.85 -6.51
C GLU A 181 -4.80 11.45 -7.91
N LEU A 182 -5.79 12.17 -8.46
CA LEU A 182 -6.38 11.82 -9.76
C LEU A 182 -5.37 11.80 -10.90
N ARG A 183 -4.35 12.67 -10.84
CA ARG A 183 -3.28 12.69 -11.83
C ARG A 183 -2.41 11.44 -11.81
N LEU A 184 -2.34 10.69 -10.69
CA LEU A 184 -1.65 9.41 -10.62
C LEU A 184 -2.60 8.26 -10.96
N ILE A 185 -3.75 8.19 -10.30
CA ILE A 185 -4.64 7.03 -10.42
C ILE A 185 -5.21 6.83 -11.84
N ILE A 186 -5.40 7.91 -12.60
CA ILE A 186 -5.84 7.78 -14.01
C ILE A 186 -4.73 7.23 -14.92
N CYS A 187 -3.46 7.45 -14.57
CA CYS A 187 -2.32 6.87 -15.30
C CYS A 187 -2.22 5.36 -15.13
N GLU A 188 -2.81 4.80 -14.07
CA GLU A 188 -2.84 3.36 -13.79
C GLU A 188 -4.00 2.63 -14.48
N LEU A 189 -4.70 3.30 -15.40
CA LEU A 189 -5.77 2.71 -16.19
C LEU A 189 -5.20 1.59 -17.08
N PRO A 190 -5.61 0.31 -16.88
CA PRO A 190 -5.21 -0.79 -17.76
C PRO A 190 -5.90 -0.69 -19.10
N ILE A 191 -5.13 -0.90 -20.19
CA ILE A 191 -5.63 -0.72 -21.55
C ILE A 191 -5.75 -2.08 -22.25
N PHE A 192 -6.95 -2.35 -22.76
CA PHE A 192 -7.29 -3.57 -23.50
C PHE A 192 -8.10 -3.27 -24.76
N SER A 193 -8.00 -4.18 -25.72
CA SER A 193 -8.66 -4.03 -27.02
C SER A 193 -10.17 -4.21 -26.91
N ARG A 194 -10.92 -3.37 -27.61
CA ARG A 194 -12.37 -3.56 -27.81
C ARG A 194 -12.74 -4.82 -28.60
N LYS A 195 -11.76 -5.48 -29.23
CA LYS A 195 -11.93 -6.78 -29.90
C LYS A 195 -11.87 -7.96 -28.90
N TRP A 196 -11.40 -7.74 -27.66
CA TRP A 196 -11.40 -8.80 -26.65
C TRP A 196 -12.82 -9.27 -26.33
N GLY A 197 -13.01 -10.58 -26.32
CA GLY A 197 -14.33 -11.20 -26.12
C GLY A 197 -15.23 -11.21 -27.33
N ASN A 198 -14.77 -10.72 -28.50
CA ASN A 198 -15.48 -10.79 -29.77
C ASN A 198 -16.95 -10.32 -29.71
N GLY A 199 -17.18 -9.14 -29.09
CA GLY A 199 -18.50 -8.52 -28.96
C GLY A 199 -19.38 -9.05 -27.81
N LYS A 200 -18.87 -9.95 -26.98
CA LYS A 200 -19.57 -10.35 -25.74
C LYS A 200 -19.75 -9.17 -24.79
N PRO A 201 -20.81 -9.13 -23.97
CA PRO A 201 -20.90 -8.22 -22.83
C PRO A 201 -19.67 -8.39 -21.93
N PHE A 202 -19.12 -7.30 -21.37
CA PHE A 202 -17.84 -7.31 -20.65
C PHE A 202 -17.83 -8.28 -19.46
N ASP A 203 -18.95 -8.39 -18.73
CA ASP A 203 -19.13 -9.33 -17.61
C ASP A 203 -19.27 -10.81 -18.05
N LYS A 204 -19.37 -11.09 -19.35
CA LYS A 204 -19.41 -12.43 -19.94
C LYS A 204 -18.09 -12.85 -20.57
N ILE A 205 -17.11 -11.96 -20.65
CA ILE A 205 -15.75 -12.29 -21.06
C ILE A 205 -15.06 -12.94 -19.84
N THR A 206 -15.05 -14.26 -19.79
CA THR A 206 -14.53 -15.00 -18.62
C THR A 206 -13.25 -15.75 -18.93
N LEU A 207 -13.26 -16.65 -19.92
CA LEU A 207 -12.14 -17.51 -20.29
C LEU A 207 -11.54 -17.16 -21.67
N ASP A 208 -11.99 -16.08 -22.28
CA ASP A 208 -11.41 -15.58 -23.52
C ASP A 208 -10.03 -14.97 -23.22
N PRO A 209 -8.95 -15.44 -23.86
CA PRO A 209 -7.62 -14.87 -23.64
C PRO A 209 -7.62 -13.37 -23.94
N PRO A 210 -7.01 -12.53 -23.06
CA PRO A 210 -6.99 -11.09 -23.27
C PRO A 210 -6.27 -10.68 -24.55
N ILE A 211 -6.85 -9.72 -25.29
CA ILE A 211 -6.14 -8.96 -26.31
C ILE A 211 -5.71 -7.65 -25.64
N ALA A 212 -4.49 -7.66 -25.13
CA ALA A 212 -3.96 -6.57 -24.33
C ALA A 212 -2.53 -6.23 -24.75
N SER A 213 -1.91 -5.27 -24.10
CA SER A 213 -0.69 -4.59 -24.53
C SER A 213 0.58 -5.03 -23.83
N GLY A 214 0.45 -6.00 -22.91
CA GLY A 214 1.52 -6.40 -22.01
C GLY A 214 2.61 -7.28 -22.65
N PRO A 215 3.71 -7.50 -21.91
CA PRO A 215 4.86 -8.27 -22.37
C PRO A 215 4.61 -9.77 -22.50
N TYR A 216 3.54 -10.27 -21.88
CA TYR A 216 3.15 -11.69 -21.95
C TYR A 216 1.73 -11.85 -22.50
N VAL A 217 1.48 -13.03 -23.05
CA VAL A 217 0.16 -13.51 -23.44
C VAL A 217 -0.15 -14.81 -22.72
N VAL A 218 -1.43 -15.09 -22.51
CA VAL A 218 -1.84 -16.41 -22.00
C VAL A 218 -1.52 -17.45 -23.05
N ASP A 219 -0.67 -18.42 -22.73
CA ASP A 219 -0.25 -19.52 -23.61
C ASP A 219 -1.16 -20.72 -23.46
N THR A 220 -1.22 -21.29 -22.23
CA THR A 220 -2.06 -22.43 -21.90
C THR A 220 -2.58 -22.30 -20.47
N PHE A 221 -3.73 -22.93 -20.20
CA PHE A 221 -4.22 -23.06 -18.83
C PHE A 221 -5.01 -24.35 -18.64
N ASP A 222 -4.94 -24.88 -17.41
CA ASP A 222 -5.82 -25.92 -16.86
C ASP A 222 -6.58 -25.27 -15.71
N LEU A 223 -7.88 -25.07 -15.93
CA LEU A 223 -8.72 -24.23 -15.06
C LEU A 223 -8.61 -24.65 -13.58
N GLY A 224 -8.32 -23.69 -12.74
CA GLY A 224 -8.16 -23.86 -11.30
C GLY A 224 -6.86 -24.55 -10.86
N LYS A 225 -6.00 -25.02 -11.79
CA LYS A 225 -4.79 -25.77 -11.44
C LYS A 225 -3.49 -25.10 -11.91
N ARG A 226 -3.48 -24.58 -13.12
CA ARG A 226 -2.27 -24.05 -13.74
C ARG A 226 -2.59 -23.02 -14.83
N ILE A 227 -1.79 -21.97 -14.90
CA ILE A 227 -1.77 -21.05 -16.03
C ILE A 227 -0.33 -20.75 -16.42
N THR A 228 -0.06 -20.75 -17.72
CA THR A 228 1.25 -20.44 -18.31
C THR A 228 1.12 -19.20 -19.18
N TYR A 229 1.99 -18.26 -18.94
CA TYR A 229 2.18 -17.06 -19.75
C TYR A 229 3.42 -17.23 -20.59
N ARG A 230 3.35 -16.87 -21.87
CA ARG A 230 4.50 -16.86 -22.79
C ARG A 230 4.84 -15.41 -23.16
N ARG A 231 6.12 -15.11 -23.18
CA ARG A 231 6.59 -13.79 -23.58
C ARG A 231 6.12 -13.48 -25.00
N ASN A 232 5.60 -12.28 -25.21
CA ASN A 232 5.21 -11.80 -26.52
C ASN A 232 6.46 -11.38 -27.31
N PRO A 233 6.86 -12.10 -28.37
CA PRO A 233 8.06 -11.79 -29.13
C PRO A 233 7.98 -10.42 -29.82
N ASN A 234 6.77 -9.93 -30.07
CA ASN A 234 6.48 -8.64 -30.72
C ASN A 234 6.08 -7.57 -29.70
N TYR A 235 6.48 -7.72 -28.42
CA TYR A 235 6.15 -6.74 -27.40
C TYR A 235 6.77 -5.38 -27.75
N TRP A 236 5.94 -4.38 -27.92
CA TRP A 236 6.31 -3.04 -28.37
C TRP A 236 7.20 -2.28 -27.39
N GLY A 237 7.11 -2.61 -26.10
CA GLY A 237 7.78 -1.92 -25.00
C GLY A 237 9.18 -2.45 -24.63
N ASN A 238 9.75 -3.42 -25.37
CA ASN A 238 11.05 -4.02 -25.02
C ASN A 238 12.18 -3.00 -24.80
N ASP A 239 12.24 -1.97 -25.64
CA ASP A 239 13.26 -0.92 -25.56
C ASP A 239 12.80 0.33 -24.79
N HIS A 240 11.58 0.29 -24.23
CA HIS A 240 11.05 1.43 -23.47
C HIS A 240 11.81 1.57 -22.15
N PRO A 241 12.24 2.79 -21.73
CA PRO A 241 13.04 2.96 -20.50
C PRO A 241 12.42 2.36 -19.25
N THR A 242 11.09 2.38 -19.12
CA THR A 242 10.38 1.79 -17.98
C THR A 242 10.26 0.27 -18.04
N ARG A 243 10.70 -0.38 -19.10
CA ARG A 243 10.58 -1.82 -19.34
C ARG A 243 11.92 -2.52 -19.61
N ARG A 244 12.91 -1.77 -20.03
CA ARG A 244 14.25 -2.30 -20.32
C ARG A 244 14.84 -2.98 -19.09
N GLY A 245 15.32 -4.23 -19.26
CA GLY A 245 15.84 -5.07 -18.18
C GLY A 245 14.77 -5.81 -17.38
N MET A 246 13.51 -5.75 -17.84
CA MET A 246 12.39 -6.49 -17.26
C MET A 246 11.93 -7.63 -18.19
N PHE A 247 11.08 -8.53 -17.63
CA PHE A 247 10.40 -9.60 -18.36
C PHE A 247 11.37 -10.58 -19.03
N ASN A 248 12.33 -11.06 -18.25
CA ASN A 248 13.45 -11.84 -18.77
C ASN A 248 13.12 -13.32 -19.00
N PHE A 249 12.07 -13.86 -18.38
CA PHE A 249 11.65 -15.26 -18.58
C PHE A 249 10.93 -15.43 -19.92
N GLU A 250 11.17 -16.55 -20.61
CA GLU A 250 10.40 -16.92 -21.81
C GLU A 250 9.00 -17.36 -21.45
N ARG A 251 8.86 -18.09 -20.33
CA ARG A 251 7.58 -18.52 -19.78
C ARG A 251 7.51 -18.29 -18.28
N ILE A 252 6.29 -18.04 -17.81
CA ILE A 252 5.97 -17.93 -16.39
C ILE A 252 4.75 -18.82 -16.15
N THR A 253 4.90 -19.82 -15.27
CA THR A 253 3.84 -20.76 -14.97
C THR A 253 3.45 -20.67 -13.50
N TYR A 254 2.18 -20.33 -13.25
CA TYR A 254 1.57 -20.39 -11.92
C TYR A 254 0.92 -21.77 -11.73
N ARG A 255 1.33 -22.48 -10.68
CA ARG A 255 0.69 -23.71 -10.19
C ARG A 255 -0.12 -23.38 -8.94
N TYR A 256 -1.36 -23.86 -8.88
CA TYR A 256 -2.25 -23.60 -7.76
C TYR A 256 -2.20 -24.75 -6.76
N TYR A 257 -2.03 -24.41 -5.48
CA TYR A 257 -2.01 -25.33 -4.37
C TYR A 257 -3.15 -25.02 -3.41
N LYS A 258 -3.74 -26.06 -2.84
CA LYS A 258 -4.88 -25.93 -1.94
C LYS A 258 -4.54 -25.13 -0.68
N ASP A 259 -3.34 -25.29 -0.17
CA ASP A 259 -2.89 -24.71 1.09
C ASP A 259 -1.37 -24.46 1.11
N PRO A 260 -0.85 -23.67 2.08
CA PRO A 260 0.57 -23.36 2.19
C PRO A 260 1.48 -24.58 2.44
N LEU A 261 0.97 -25.68 3.04
CA LEU A 261 1.79 -26.87 3.30
C LEU A 261 2.04 -27.63 2.02
N THR A 262 0.99 -27.87 1.21
CA THR A 262 1.13 -28.52 -0.11
C THR A 262 1.98 -27.67 -1.05
N ARG A 263 1.88 -26.34 -1.00
CA ARG A 263 2.75 -25.42 -1.74
C ARG A 263 4.23 -25.58 -1.34
N MET A 264 4.52 -25.73 -0.05
CA MET A 264 5.88 -25.96 0.44
C MET A 264 6.45 -27.29 -0.06
N GLU A 265 5.65 -28.35 -0.09
CA GLU A 265 6.07 -29.65 -0.65
C GLU A 265 6.34 -29.54 -2.17
N GLY A 266 5.54 -28.75 -2.91
CA GLY A 266 5.80 -28.44 -4.31
C GLY A 266 7.16 -27.74 -4.53
N LEU A 267 7.54 -26.79 -3.65
CA LEU A 267 8.87 -26.17 -3.69
C LEU A 267 9.98 -27.19 -3.45
N LYS A 268 9.83 -28.06 -2.43
CA LYS A 268 10.78 -29.12 -2.14
C LYS A 268 10.85 -30.16 -3.25
N ALA A 269 9.75 -30.50 -3.89
CA ALA A 269 9.69 -31.42 -5.02
C ALA A 269 10.32 -30.84 -6.30
N GLY A 270 10.47 -29.51 -6.39
CA GLY A 270 10.99 -28.88 -7.58
C GLY A 270 9.94 -28.46 -8.59
N GLU A 271 8.70 -28.44 -8.17
CA GLU A 271 7.58 -28.04 -9.03
C GLU A 271 7.44 -26.53 -9.17
N ILE A 272 7.97 -25.77 -8.20
CA ILE A 272 8.04 -24.32 -8.21
C ILE A 272 9.43 -23.83 -7.78
N ASP A 273 9.79 -22.65 -8.23
CA ASP A 273 11.12 -22.05 -8.05
C ASP A 273 11.16 -21.00 -6.95
N PHE A 274 10.00 -20.49 -6.51
CA PHE A 274 9.92 -19.30 -5.68
C PHE A 274 8.70 -19.36 -4.75
N ILE A 275 8.87 -18.95 -3.49
CA ILE A 275 7.79 -18.71 -2.51
C ILE A 275 8.11 -17.47 -1.68
N GLN A 276 7.15 -16.55 -1.55
CA GLN A 276 7.07 -15.60 -0.45
C GLN A 276 6.34 -16.26 0.74
N GLU A 277 6.94 -16.16 1.94
CA GLU A 277 6.34 -16.72 3.16
C GLU A 277 5.92 -15.62 4.14
N ASN A 278 4.63 -15.50 4.36
CA ASN A 278 4.08 -14.49 5.27
C ASN A 278 4.00 -14.98 6.73
N SER A 279 3.93 -16.31 6.95
CA SER A 279 3.89 -16.89 8.30
C SER A 279 5.29 -16.97 8.93
N SER A 280 5.49 -16.28 10.06
CA SER A 280 6.73 -16.36 10.83
C SER A 280 7.04 -17.79 11.31
N LYS A 281 5.99 -18.55 11.69
CA LYS A 281 6.12 -19.95 12.11
C LYS A 281 6.62 -20.84 10.96
N ASN A 282 6.00 -20.73 9.78
CA ASN A 282 6.42 -21.52 8.62
C ASN A 282 7.83 -21.14 8.19
N TRP A 283 8.15 -19.83 8.15
CA TRP A 283 9.49 -19.34 7.86
C TRP A 283 10.55 -19.94 8.78
N ALA A 284 10.28 -19.96 10.09
CA ALA A 284 11.21 -20.50 11.06
C ALA A 284 11.37 -22.02 11.00
N ARG A 285 10.29 -22.77 10.70
CA ARG A 285 10.24 -24.21 10.88
C ARG A 285 10.23 -25.03 9.59
N SER A 286 9.66 -24.49 8.50
CA SER A 286 9.43 -25.26 7.26
C SER A 286 10.45 -24.95 6.17
N HIS A 287 11.06 -23.75 6.18
CA HIS A 287 12.06 -23.32 5.20
C HIS A 287 13.48 -23.76 5.61
N GLN A 288 13.68 -25.06 5.75
CA GLN A 288 14.95 -25.70 6.13
C GLN A 288 15.00 -27.17 5.70
N GLY A 289 16.15 -27.78 5.76
CA GLY A 289 16.36 -29.18 5.43
C GLY A 289 17.42 -29.37 4.35
N LYS A 290 17.51 -30.61 3.80
CA LYS A 290 18.59 -31.06 2.91
C LYS A 290 18.80 -30.15 1.70
N ARG A 291 17.72 -29.69 1.03
CA ARG A 291 17.83 -28.84 -0.15
C ARG A 291 18.41 -27.45 0.14
N TRP A 292 18.17 -26.92 1.36
CA TRP A 292 18.79 -25.66 1.80
C TRP A 292 20.25 -25.86 2.19
N SER A 293 20.58 -26.95 2.92
CA SER A 293 21.97 -27.23 3.29
C SER A 293 22.86 -27.57 2.10
N GLN A 294 22.28 -28.07 1.02
CA GLN A 294 22.97 -28.36 -0.25
C GLN A 294 23.02 -27.15 -1.20
N GLY A 295 22.43 -26.02 -0.81
CA GLY A 295 22.44 -24.80 -1.63
C GLY A 295 21.46 -24.82 -2.82
N GLU A 296 20.61 -25.85 -2.97
CA GLU A 296 19.60 -25.90 -4.03
C GLU A 296 18.52 -24.84 -3.84
N LEU A 297 18.12 -24.60 -2.59
CA LEU A 297 17.17 -23.58 -2.18
C LEU A 297 17.86 -22.53 -1.32
N ILE A 298 17.68 -21.26 -1.68
CA ILE A 298 18.21 -20.10 -0.98
C ILE A 298 17.09 -19.51 -0.14
N LYS A 299 17.35 -19.35 1.17
CA LYS A 299 16.46 -18.69 2.13
C LYS A 299 17.02 -17.34 2.48
N THR A 300 16.27 -16.27 2.20
CA THR A 300 16.77 -14.91 2.41
C THR A 300 15.65 -13.92 2.78
N LEU A 301 16.07 -12.78 3.31
CA LEU A 301 15.22 -11.64 3.62
C LEU A 301 15.53 -10.52 2.64
N PHE A 302 14.51 -10.01 1.95
CA PHE A 302 14.62 -8.85 1.08
C PHE A 302 14.06 -7.62 1.81
N PRO A 303 14.89 -6.66 2.23
CA PRO A 303 14.41 -5.46 2.91
C PRO A 303 13.56 -4.60 1.98
N HIS A 304 12.61 -3.89 2.57
CA HIS A 304 11.75 -2.94 1.86
C HIS A 304 11.44 -1.71 2.73
N SER A 305 11.06 -0.62 2.07
CA SER A 305 10.57 0.62 2.68
C SER A 305 9.06 0.82 2.48
N ASN A 306 8.32 -0.26 2.18
CA ASN A 306 6.87 -0.17 2.09
C ASN A 306 6.31 0.38 3.39
N GLY A 307 5.44 1.36 3.31
CA GLY A 307 4.72 1.83 4.47
C GLY A 307 4.01 0.67 5.16
N ALA A 308 4.24 0.51 6.45
CA ALA A 308 3.58 -0.54 7.22
C ALA A 308 2.18 -0.11 7.69
N GLY A 309 1.90 1.20 7.68
CA GLY A 309 0.70 1.74 8.29
C GLY A 309 0.65 1.41 9.77
N TRP A 310 -0.52 1.03 10.25
CA TRP A 310 -0.69 0.56 11.62
C TRP A 310 -1.56 -0.69 11.68
N GLN A 311 -1.32 -1.50 12.68
CA GLN A 311 -2.22 -2.53 13.18
C GLN A 311 -2.11 -2.59 14.69
N GLY A 312 -3.19 -2.92 15.36
CA GLY A 312 -3.23 -2.96 16.82
C GLY A 312 -4.60 -3.29 17.38
N PHE A 313 -4.66 -3.46 18.69
CA PHE A 313 -5.93 -3.54 19.40
C PHE A 313 -6.55 -2.15 19.48
N SER A 314 -7.55 -1.90 18.67
CA SER A 314 -8.26 -0.63 18.55
C SER A 314 -9.36 -0.53 19.60
N MET A 315 -9.26 0.45 20.46
CA MET A 315 -10.26 0.72 21.50
C MET A 315 -11.42 1.52 20.91
N ASN A 316 -12.65 1.07 21.12
CA ASN A 316 -13.83 1.80 20.66
C ASN A 316 -14.16 2.96 21.60
N LEU A 317 -13.75 4.17 21.23
CA LEU A 317 -13.96 5.40 21.99
C LEU A 317 -15.44 5.82 22.13
N ARG A 318 -16.37 5.12 21.45
CA ARG A 318 -17.81 5.28 21.66
C ARG A 318 -18.25 4.67 22.99
N ARG A 319 -17.43 3.74 23.55
CA ARG A 319 -17.63 3.15 24.87
C ARG A 319 -17.04 4.06 25.94
N ALA A 320 -17.82 4.39 26.97
CA ALA A 320 -17.40 5.25 28.09
C ALA A 320 -16.11 4.77 28.76
N LEU A 321 -15.92 3.46 28.82
CA LEU A 321 -14.73 2.81 29.38
C LEU A 321 -13.40 3.30 28.77
N PHE A 322 -13.38 3.64 27.49
CA PHE A 322 -12.15 4.02 26.77
C PHE A 322 -12.02 5.53 26.50
N GLN A 323 -12.89 6.37 27.06
CA GLN A 323 -12.83 7.82 26.85
C GLN A 323 -11.68 8.48 27.63
N ASP A 324 -11.32 7.94 28.80
CA ASP A 324 -10.20 8.46 29.60
C ASP A 324 -8.86 8.03 29.03
N VAL A 325 -8.02 9.00 28.66
CA VAL A 325 -6.68 8.76 28.09
C VAL A 325 -5.76 7.97 29.03
N ARG A 326 -5.93 8.10 30.35
CA ARG A 326 -5.14 7.37 31.36
C ARG A 326 -5.44 5.88 31.30
N ILE A 327 -6.70 5.51 31.07
CA ILE A 327 -7.11 4.11 30.86
C ILE A 327 -6.47 3.58 29.60
N ARG A 328 -6.55 4.30 28.48
CA ARG A 328 -5.95 3.87 27.21
C ARG A 328 -4.44 3.69 27.33
N LYS A 329 -3.76 4.62 28.01
CA LYS A 329 -2.31 4.52 28.26
C LYS A 329 -1.97 3.33 29.14
N ALA A 330 -2.79 3.02 30.16
CA ALA A 330 -2.60 1.84 31.01
C ALA A 330 -2.73 0.53 30.21
N LEU A 331 -3.73 0.43 29.34
CA LEU A 331 -3.90 -0.71 28.44
C LEU A 331 -2.73 -0.84 27.45
N TRP A 332 -2.22 0.28 26.91
CA TRP A 332 -1.04 0.33 26.05
C TRP A 332 0.24 -0.19 26.75
N LEU A 333 0.42 0.11 28.04
CA LEU A 333 1.55 -0.35 28.84
C LEU A 333 1.52 -1.87 29.12
N ALA A 334 0.36 -2.51 29.06
CA ALA A 334 0.21 -3.94 29.34
C ALA A 334 0.70 -4.86 28.21
N MET A 335 1.04 -4.30 27.04
CA MET A 335 1.51 -5.09 25.90
C MET A 335 2.99 -5.47 26.03
N ASP A 336 3.27 -6.77 26.17
CA ASP A 336 4.63 -7.33 26.15
C ASP A 336 4.97 -7.86 24.77
N PHE A 337 5.33 -6.94 23.86
CA PHE A 337 5.69 -7.29 22.49
C PHE A 337 6.96 -8.15 22.44
N GLU A 338 7.98 -7.86 23.23
CA GLU A 338 9.25 -8.55 23.17
C GLU A 338 9.10 -10.04 23.55
N TRP A 339 8.27 -10.35 24.54
CA TRP A 339 7.93 -11.73 24.86
C TRP A 339 7.17 -12.41 23.70
N MET A 340 6.16 -11.74 23.15
CA MET A 340 5.41 -12.26 22.00
C MET A 340 6.31 -12.48 20.79
N ASN A 341 7.20 -11.54 20.49
CA ASN A 341 8.13 -11.65 19.36
C ASN A 341 9.04 -12.87 19.51
N ARG A 342 9.59 -13.12 20.71
CA ARG A 342 10.40 -14.31 20.97
C ARG A 342 9.60 -15.60 20.91
N GLN A 343 8.45 -15.65 21.59
CA GLN A 343 7.72 -16.92 21.82
C GLN A 343 6.76 -17.28 20.69
N LEU A 344 6.16 -16.29 20.03
CA LEU A 344 5.15 -16.50 19.00
C LEU A 344 5.69 -16.28 17.58
N PHE A 345 6.66 -15.38 17.42
CA PHE A 345 7.05 -14.86 16.11
C PHE A 345 8.52 -15.04 15.75
N PHE A 346 9.30 -15.76 16.57
CA PHE A 346 10.69 -16.12 16.28
C PHE A 346 11.62 -14.91 16.04
N ASN A 347 11.34 -13.78 16.70
CA ASN A 347 12.05 -12.49 16.56
C ASN A 347 11.98 -11.89 15.13
N LEU A 348 10.94 -12.18 14.38
CA LEU A 348 10.82 -11.79 12.96
C LEU A 348 10.07 -10.50 12.72
N TYR A 349 9.57 -9.84 13.75
CA TYR A 349 8.81 -8.60 13.61
C TYR A 349 9.47 -7.45 14.36
N THR A 350 9.14 -6.24 13.92
CA THR A 350 9.47 -4.97 14.57
C THR A 350 8.19 -4.40 15.18
N ARG A 351 8.24 -3.89 16.41
CA ARG A 351 7.09 -3.22 17.01
C ARG A 351 6.75 -1.95 16.25
N SER A 352 5.46 -1.71 15.99
CA SER A 352 4.99 -0.49 15.33
C SER A 352 5.10 0.70 16.30
N PRO A 353 5.95 1.70 16.01
CA PRO A 353 6.07 2.88 16.87
C PRO A 353 5.09 4.00 16.50
N SER A 354 4.44 3.93 15.35
CA SER A 354 3.73 5.02 14.69
C SER A 354 2.53 4.50 13.90
N TYR A 355 1.56 5.36 13.63
CA TYR A 355 0.48 5.09 12.66
C TYR A 355 1.00 5.05 11.21
N PHE A 356 2.18 5.62 10.96
CA PHE A 356 2.85 5.65 9.67
C PHE A 356 4.18 4.89 9.69
N SER A 357 4.21 3.76 10.40
CA SER A 357 5.40 2.93 10.59
C SER A 357 6.09 2.58 9.27
N ASN A 358 7.42 2.48 9.31
CA ASN A 358 8.32 2.19 8.19
C ASN A 358 8.28 3.23 7.05
N THR A 359 7.96 4.47 7.35
CA THR A 359 8.01 5.61 6.41
C THR A 359 8.68 6.81 7.04
N GLU A 360 9.07 7.79 6.23
CA GLU A 360 9.53 9.10 6.70
C GLU A 360 8.42 9.94 7.36
N LEU A 361 7.17 9.50 7.21
CA LEU A 361 5.99 10.16 7.79
C LEU A 361 5.84 9.88 9.29
N ALA A 362 6.52 8.88 9.82
CA ALA A 362 6.51 8.57 11.25
C ALA A 362 7.21 9.66 12.06
N ALA A 363 6.55 10.16 13.09
CA ALA A 363 7.15 11.11 14.03
C ALA A 363 8.23 10.42 14.87
N THR A 364 9.39 11.07 15.01
CA THR A 364 10.52 10.60 15.81
C THR A 364 11.10 11.72 16.67
N GLY A 365 11.71 11.39 17.79
CA GLY A 365 12.39 12.35 18.65
C GLY A 365 11.51 13.55 19.06
N ARG A 366 12.14 14.70 19.25
CA ARG A 366 11.45 15.98 19.45
C ARG A 366 10.95 16.54 18.12
N PRO A 367 9.86 17.33 18.11
CA PRO A 367 9.39 17.99 16.89
C PRO A 367 10.45 18.95 16.36
N ASP A 368 10.72 18.90 15.05
CA ASP A 368 11.58 19.85 14.37
C ASP A 368 10.96 21.26 14.30
N GLU A 369 11.68 22.24 13.75
CA GLU A 369 11.21 23.63 13.67
C GLU A 369 9.91 23.79 12.89
N ARG A 370 9.72 23.01 11.81
CA ARG A 370 8.50 23.03 10.99
C ARG A 370 7.33 22.41 11.75
N GLU A 371 7.54 21.24 12.35
CA GLU A 371 6.55 20.59 13.22
C GLU A 371 6.15 21.51 14.39
N GLN A 372 7.13 22.16 15.07
CA GLN A 372 6.88 23.10 16.17
C GLN A 372 6.05 24.29 15.74
N LYS A 373 6.25 24.82 14.52
CA LYS A 373 5.42 25.92 14.00
C LYS A 373 3.96 25.49 13.89
N VAL A 374 3.70 24.34 13.27
CA VAL A 374 2.34 23.78 13.14
C VAL A 374 1.73 23.50 14.51
N LEU A 375 2.49 22.92 15.44
CA LEU A 375 2.02 22.62 16.80
C LEU A 375 1.66 23.89 17.58
N ARG A 376 2.43 24.99 17.47
CA ARG A 376 2.11 26.28 18.09
C ARG A 376 0.82 26.89 17.53
N GLU A 377 0.62 26.81 16.22
CA GLU A 377 -0.63 27.26 15.58
C GLU A 377 -1.83 26.44 16.09
N LEU A 378 -1.70 25.13 16.15
CA LEU A 378 -2.75 24.24 16.69
C LEU A 378 -3.02 24.51 18.18
N LYS A 379 -1.97 24.70 19.00
CA LYS A 379 -2.11 25.04 20.43
C LYS A 379 -2.84 26.36 20.64
N ALA A 380 -2.55 27.37 19.80
CA ALA A 380 -3.24 28.66 19.85
C ALA A 380 -4.74 28.53 19.51
N ASN A 381 -5.10 27.64 18.57
CA ASN A 381 -6.48 27.47 18.11
C ASN A 381 -7.30 26.51 19.00
N PHE A 382 -6.68 25.48 19.58
CA PHE A 382 -7.39 24.39 20.27
C PHE A 382 -7.08 24.30 21.76
N GLY A 383 -6.16 25.11 22.28
CA GLY A 383 -5.87 25.20 23.71
C GLY A 383 -5.49 23.86 24.33
N ASP A 384 -6.17 23.50 25.40
CA ASP A 384 -5.86 22.29 26.21
C ASP A 384 -6.22 20.95 25.54
N LYS A 385 -6.83 20.98 24.35
CA LYS A 385 -7.00 19.78 23.54
C LYS A 385 -5.67 19.21 23.03
N LEU A 386 -4.61 20.05 22.93
CA LEU A 386 -3.25 19.60 22.74
C LEU A 386 -2.53 19.55 24.10
N PRO A 387 -2.06 18.37 24.55
CA PRO A 387 -1.25 18.27 25.76
C PRO A 387 0.10 19.00 25.56
N SER A 388 0.68 19.51 26.66
CA SER A 388 1.97 20.22 26.63
C SER A 388 3.12 19.30 26.18
N GLU A 389 3.02 18.03 26.48
CA GLU A 389 3.97 16.97 26.14
C GLU A 389 4.12 16.77 24.61
N ILE A 390 3.24 17.35 23.80
CA ILE A 390 3.34 17.28 22.32
C ILE A 390 4.62 17.92 21.78
N PHE A 391 5.23 18.86 22.54
CA PHE A 391 6.48 19.54 22.23
C PHE A 391 7.72 18.77 22.72
N ASP A 392 7.53 17.73 23.49
CA ASP A 392 8.61 16.89 24.01
C ASP A 392 8.98 15.78 23.02
N GLU A 393 9.96 14.97 23.43
CA GLU A 393 10.29 13.75 22.72
C GLU A 393 9.10 12.80 22.76
N ILE A 394 8.68 12.32 21.58
CA ILE A 394 7.55 11.39 21.49
C ILE A 394 7.95 10.04 22.11
N PRO A 395 7.21 9.53 23.12
CA PRO A 395 7.59 8.32 23.80
C PRO A 395 7.57 7.12 22.82
N PRO A 396 8.62 6.29 22.83
CA PRO A 396 8.58 5.03 22.12
C PRO A 396 7.53 4.09 22.74
N PRO A 397 7.06 3.07 22.01
CA PRO A 397 6.25 2.02 22.61
C PRO A 397 6.95 1.39 23.82
N PRO A 398 6.18 0.99 24.88
CA PRO A 398 6.77 0.42 26.08
C PRO A 398 7.54 -0.86 25.74
N THR A 399 8.75 -0.97 26.26
CA THR A 399 9.60 -2.14 26.07
C THR A 399 9.71 -2.95 27.35
N THR A 400 9.97 -4.25 27.21
CA THR A 400 10.29 -5.17 28.29
C THR A 400 11.73 -5.70 28.20
N THR A 401 12.56 -5.09 27.34
CA THR A 401 13.98 -5.35 27.23
C THR A 401 14.73 -4.66 28.37
N VAL A 402 15.64 -5.39 29.04
CA VAL A 402 16.50 -4.86 30.11
C VAL A 402 17.14 -3.52 29.70
N PRO A 403 17.10 -2.47 30.56
CA PRO A 403 16.72 -2.47 32.01
C PRO A 403 15.21 -2.39 32.29
N HIS A 404 14.37 -2.28 31.30
CA HIS A 404 12.92 -2.21 31.44
C HIS A 404 12.29 -3.59 31.66
N SER A 405 11.11 -3.62 32.25
CA SER A 405 10.39 -4.87 32.49
C SER A 405 8.87 -4.70 32.37
N LEU A 406 8.17 -5.81 32.10
CA LEU A 406 6.71 -5.82 32.15
C LEU A 406 6.19 -5.38 33.54
N ARG A 407 6.89 -5.74 34.62
CA ARG A 407 6.52 -5.33 35.99
C ARG A 407 6.50 -3.81 36.14
N ASP A 408 7.49 -3.11 35.58
CA ASP A 408 7.55 -1.66 35.66
C ASP A 408 6.44 -1.01 34.84
N ASN A 409 6.19 -1.52 33.63
CA ASN A 409 5.07 -1.08 32.80
C ASN A 409 3.71 -1.28 33.49
N LEU A 410 3.49 -2.44 34.11
CA LEU A 410 2.24 -2.73 34.85
C LEU A 410 2.12 -1.90 36.12
N ARG A 411 3.22 -1.52 36.80
CA ARG A 411 3.18 -0.59 37.93
C ARG A 411 2.70 0.79 37.48
N GLN A 412 3.26 1.33 36.39
CA GLN A 412 2.81 2.60 35.82
C GLN A 412 1.33 2.52 35.36
N ALA A 413 0.94 1.41 34.74
CA ALA A 413 -0.46 1.19 34.35
C ALA A 413 -1.41 1.23 35.57
N ARG A 414 -1.03 0.60 36.69
CA ARG A 414 -1.83 0.60 37.90
C ARG A 414 -1.96 2.01 38.49
N GLU A 415 -0.89 2.80 38.47
CA GLU A 415 -0.91 4.20 38.93
C GLU A 415 -1.90 5.03 38.11
N LEU A 416 -1.87 4.90 36.79
CA LEU A 416 -2.80 5.58 35.88
C LEU A 416 -4.25 5.16 36.09
N LEU A 417 -4.51 3.86 36.28
CA LEU A 417 -5.85 3.34 36.57
C LEU A 417 -6.37 3.85 37.93
N THR A 418 -5.50 3.93 38.92
CA THR A 418 -5.87 4.52 40.24
C THR A 418 -6.22 5.99 40.11
N GLN A 419 -5.43 6.79 39.37
CA GLN A 419 -5.73 8.19 39.06
C GLN A 419 -7.04 8.36 38.27
N ALA A 420 -7.41 7.36 37.48
CA ALA A 420 -8.67 7.33 36.72
C ALA A 420 -9.86 6.83 37.58
N GLY A 421 -9.68 6.61 38.88
CA GLY A 421 -10.74 6.22 39.82
C GLY A 421 -10.98 4.70 39.94
N TRP A 422 -10.07 3.88 39.42
CA TRP A 422 -10.15 2.42 39.50
C TRP A 422 -9.28 1.88 40.64
N THR A 423 -9.84 1.00 41.44
CA THR A 423 -9.16 0.42 42.62
C THR A 423 -9.23 -1.10 42.58
N TYR A 424 -8.11 -1.76 42.89
CA TYR A 424 -8.06 -3.22 42.99
C TYR A 424 -8.70 -3.67 44.31
N ARG A 425 -9.81 -4.41 44.25
CA ARG A 425 -10.55 -4.98 45.39
C ARG A 425 -11.14 -6.33 45.01
N ASP A 426 -11.12 -7.28 45.92
CA ASP A 426 -11.74 -8.59 45.79
C ASP A 426 -11.35 -9.34 44.49
N GLY A 427 -10.06 -9.31 44.17
CA GLY A 427 -9.51 -9.99 42.99
C GLY A 427 -9.75 -9.32 41.64
N ALA A 428 -10.41 -8.14 41.59
CA ALA A 428 -10.70 -7.41 40.39
C ALA A 428 -10.42 -5.91 40.51
N LEU A 429 -10.16 -5.25 39.38
CA LEU A 429 -10.11 -3.80 39.31
C LEU A 429 -11.55 -3.26 39.23
N ARG A 430 -11.93 -2.34 40.12
CA ARG A 430 -13.31 -1.84 40.26
C ARG A 430 -13.36 -0.32 40.21
N ASN A 431 -14.41 0.22 39.59
CA ASN A 431 -14.71 1.65 39.63
C ASN A 431 -15.30 2.09 40.98
N VAL A 432 -15.68 3.36 41.11
CA VAL A 432 -16.26 3.92 42.33
C VAL A 432 -17.64 3.32 42.68
N GLN A 433 -18.36 2.79 41.69
CA GLN A 433 -19.65 2.08 41.87
C GLN A 433 -19.45 0.60 42.26
N GLY A 434 -18.21 0.10 42.27
CA GLY A 434 -17.88 -1.29 42.58
C GLY A 434 -17.97 -2.23 41.36
N GLU A 435 -18.22 -1.71 40.18
CA GLU A 435 -18.31 -2.50 38.95
C GLU A 435 -16.90 -2.95 38.47
N PRO A 436 -16.72 -4.21 38.07
CA PRO A 436 -15.42 -4.71 37.61
C PRO A 436 -15.05 -4.14 36.25
N PHE A 437 -13.75 -3.94 36.03
CA PHE A 437 -13.21 -3.57 34.72
C PHE A 437 -13.25 -4.81 33.80
N LYS A 438 -14.25 -4.84 32.94
CA LYS A 438 -14.48 -5.95 31.99
C LYS A 438 -14.84 -5.40 30.62
N PHE A 439 -14.29 -6.05 29.56
CA PHE A 439 -14.63 -5.74 28.17
C PHE A 439 -14.42 -6.95 27.26
N GLU A 440 -15.02 -6.91 26.06
CA GLU A 440 -14.90 -7.94 25.03
C GLU A 440 -13.94 -7.49 23.91
N MET A 441 -12.99 -8.37 23.57
CA MET A 441 -12.18 -8.27 22.36
C MET A 441 -12.83 -9.12 21.26
N MET A 442 -13.29 -8.49 20.20
CA MET A 442 -13.80 -9.15 19.01
C MET A 442 -12.63 -9.58 18.12
N LEU A 443 -12.54 -10.86 17.78
CA LEU A 443 -11.54 -11.42 16.90
C LEU A 443 -12.21 -11.86 15.58
N LEU A 444 -11.46 -11.68 14.48
CA LEU A 444 -11.90 -12.04 13.12
C LEU A 444 -11.26 -13.36 12.65
N ASP A 445 -10.11 -13.72 13.21
CA ASP A 445 -9.35 -14.92 12.85
C ASP A 445 -8.79 -15.62 14.08
N ARG A 446 -8.71 -16.95 14.03
CA ARG A 446 -8.08 -17.78 15.10
C ARG A 446 -6.59 -17.49 15.30
N MET A 447 -5.90 -16.95 14.30
CA MET A 447 -4.51 -16.53 14.46
C MET A 447 -4.34 -15.40 15.47
N GLU A 448 -5.36 -14.56 15.63
CA GLU A 448 -5.39 -13.45 16.59
C GLU A 448 -5.53 -13.93 18.04
N GLU A 449 -6.12 -15.11 18.28
CA GLU A 449 -6.33 -15.67 19.65
C GLU A 449 -5.03 -15.78 20.44
N ARG A 450 -3.93 -16.17 19.81
CA ARG A 450 -2.64 -16.37 20.50
C ARG A 450 -2.05 -15.07 21.03
N VAL A 451 -2.20 -13.99 20.28
CA VAL A 451 -1.74 -12.65 20.68
C VAL A 451 -2.66 -12.09 21.76
N SER A 452 -3.98 -12.23 21.56
CA SER A 452 -5.00 -11.78 22.51
C SER A 452 -4.91 -12.49 23.85
N ALA A 453 -4.68 -13.82 23.85
CA ALA A 453 -4.49 -14.59 25.08
C ALA A 453 -3.25 -14.15 25.88
N ALA A 454 -2.15 -13.81 25.19
CA ALA A 454 -0.96 -13.31 25.87
C ALA A 454 -1.19 -11.93 26.47
N TYR A 455 -1.94 -11.08 25.78
CA TYR A 455 -2.30 -9.75 26.27
C TYR A 455 -3.29 -9.82 27.43
N ALA A 456 -4.34 -10.66 27.35
CA ALA A 456 -5.31 -10.89 28.41
C ALA A 456 -4.64 -11.27 29.73
N ARG A 457 -3.66 -12.20 29.69
CA ARG A 457 -2.89 -12.61 30.89
C ARG A 457 -2.13 -11.45 31.56
N ASN A 458 -1.71 -10.45 30.78
CA ASN A 458 -1.07 -9.27 31.35
C ASN A 458 -2.11 -8.33 31.99
N LEU A 459 -3.29 -8.20 31.39
CA LEU A 459 -4.41 -7.42 31.93
C LEU A 459 -4.94 -8.02 33.25
N GLU A 460 -5.01 -9.35 33.35
CA GLU A 460 -5.40 -10.04 34.60
C GLU A 460 -4.49 -9.66 35.78
N LYS A 461 -3.19 -9.40 35.55
CA LYS A 461 -2.26 -8.93 36.61
C LYS A 461 -2.62 -7.52 37.13
N LEU A 462 -3.41 -6.77 36.36
CA LEU A 462 -3.98 -5.48 36.77
C LEU A 462 -5.39 -5.62 37.40
N GLY A 463 -5.97 -6.82 37.36
CA GLY A 463 -7.36 -7.08 37.76
C GLY A 463 -8.38 -6.71 36.67
N ILE A 464 -7.96 -6.58 35.43
CA ILE A 464 -8.79 -6.32 34.25
C ILE A 464 -9.14 -7.63 33.59
N HIS A 465 -10.43 -7.86 33.35
CA HIS A 465 -10.92 -9.03 32.65
C HIS A 465 -11.23 -8.72 31.18
N MET A 466 -10.50 -9.33 30.24
CA MET A 466 -10.73 -9.24 28.82
C MET A 466 -11.25 -10.58 28.29
N ASP A 467 -12.53 -10.65 27.95
CA ASP A 467 -13.07 -11.74 27.14
C ASP A 467 -12.61 -11.59 25.69
N TYR A 468 -12.23 -12.68 25.02
CA TYR A 468 -11.89 -12.65 23.60
C TYR A 468 -12.44 -13.88 22.91
N ARG A 469 -13.04 -13.66 21.74
CA ARG A 469 -13.58 -14.77 20.93
C ARG A 469 -13.60 -14.43 19.44
N VAL A 470 -13.49 -15.47 18.62
CA VAL A 470 -13.64 -15.39 17.18
C VAL A 470 -15.11 -15.44 16.82
N PHE A 471 -15.56 -14.48 16.02
CA PHE A 471 -16.91 -14.42 15.46
C PHE A 471 -16.92 -15.01 14.07
N ASP A 472 -18.08 -15.53 13.63
CA ASP A 472 -18.26 -15.85 12.21
C ASP A 472 -18.24 -14.56 11.37
N ALA A 473 -17.79 -14.67 10.11
CA ALA A 473 -17.52 -13.52 9.26
C ALA A 473 -18.75 -12.60 9.07
N ALA A 474 -19.96 -13.17 8.95
CA ALA A 474 -21.16 -12.38 8.71
C ALA A 474 -21.62 -11.62 9.97
N LEU A 475 -21.46 -12.23 11.15
CA LEU A 475 -21.75 -11.57 12.41
C LEU A 475 -20.69 -10.51 12.73
N ALA A 476 -19.41 -10.83 12.52
CA ALA A 476 -18.29 -9.91 12.70
C ALA A 476 -18.47 -8.65 11.84
N GLN A 477 -18.75 -8.82 10.55
CA GLN A 477 -19.01 -7.71 9.63
C GLN A 477 -20.15 -6.81 10.11
N ARG A 478 -21.29 -7.39 10.54
CA ARG A 478 -22.42 -6.60 11.06
C ARG A 478 -22.06 -5.83 12.33
N LYS A 479 -21.27 -6.44 13.24
CA LYS A 479 -20.81 -5.79 14.45
C LYS A 479 -19.85 -4.64 14.14
N GLU A 480 -18.93 -4.82 13.18
CA GLU A 480 -18.04 -3.76 12.70
C GLU A 480 -18.79 -2.62 12.04
N GLU A 481 -19.71 -2.92 11.11
CA GLU A 481 -20.54 -1.92 10.42
C GLU A 481 -21.33 -1.04 11.38
N ASN A 482 -21.75 -1.58 12.54
CA ASN A 482 -22.51 -0.87 13.56
C ASN A 482 -21.69 -0.46 14.76
N PHE A 483 -20.35 -0.68 14.75
CA PHE A 483 -19.43 -0.41 15.85
C PHE A 483 -19.85 -1.06 17.19
N ASP A 484 -20.49 -2.24 17.13
CA ASP A 484 -20.95 -2.99 18.30
C ASP A 484 -19.87 -3.94 18.83
N TYR A 485 -18.81 -3.37 19.35
CA TYR A 485 -17.70 -4.05 20.03
C TYR A 485 -17.05 -3.10 21.02
N ASP A 486 -16.28 -3.63 21.97
CA ASP A 486 -15.49 -2.82 22.88
C ASP A 486 -14.07 -2.60 22.33
N MET A 487 -13.43 -3.66 21.85
CA MET A 487 -12.10 -3.63 21.25
C MET A 487 -12.05 -4.59 20.05
N VAL A 488 -11.28 -4.23 19.04
CA VAL A 488 -11.14 -5.03 17.80
C VAL A 488 -9.71 -4.95 17.28
N TRP A 489 -9.29 -5.95 16.51
CA TRP A 489 -8.04 -5.87 15.76
C TRP A 489 -8.23 -4.96 14.54
N GLY A 490 -7.78 -3.74 14.64
CA GLY A 490 -7.85 -2.76 13.56
C GLY A 490 -6.53 -2.66 12.78
N MET A 491 -6.64 -2.23 11.53
CA MET A 491 -5.47 -1.96 10.68
C MET A 491 -5.76 -0.90 9.61
N MET A 492 -4.70 -0.24 9.17
CA MET A 492 -4.67 0.61 7.96
C MET A 492 -3.40 0.30 7.19
N GLY A 493 -3.52 0.07 5.90
CA GLY A 493 -2.36 -0.09 5.02
C GLY A 493 -1.48 1.16 5.01
N GLY A 494 -0.18 0.98 4.79
CA GLY A 494 0.74 2.10 4.69
C GLY A 494 0.67 2.78 3.33
N SER A 495 0.68 4.10 3.33
CA SER A 495 0.82 4.96 2.15
C SER A 495 2.09 5.81 2.28
N GLN A 496 2.75 6.08 1.17
CA GLN A 496 3.84 7.06 1.12
C GLN A 496 3.32 8.50 0.97
N SER A 497 2.07 8.64 0.52
CA SER A 497 1.38 9.93 0.42
C SER A 497 -0.07 9.73 0.86
N PRO A 498 -0.33 9.69 2.18
CA PRO A 498 -1.67 9.56 2.70
C PRO A 498 -2.51 10.78 2.33
N GLY A 499 -3.78 10.53 1.99
CA GLY A 499 -4.69 11.54 1.45
C GLY A 499 -6.11 11.43 2.01
N ASN A 500 -7.09 11.39 1.09
CA ASN A 500 -8.52 11.41 1.44
C ASN A 500 -8.98 10.23 2.30
N GLU A 501 -8.30 9.07 2.23
CA GLU A 501 -8.61 7.91 3.04
C GLU A 501 -8.51 8.19 4.55
N LEU A 502 -7.65 9.13 4.95
CA LEU A 502 -7.49 9.49 6.36
C LEU A 502 -8.78 10.01 6.99
N PHE A 503 -9.67 10.65 6.21
CA PHE A 503 -10.98 11.08 6.73
C PHE A 503 -11.88 9.92 7.10
N ASP A 504 -11.81 8.82 6.34
CA ASP A 504 -12.58 7.62 6.61
C ASP A 504 -12.06 6.89 7.86
N TYR A 505 -10.74 6.91 8.11
CA TYR A 505 -10.13 6.28 9.27
C TYR A 505 -10.17 7.12 10.54
N PHE A 506 -10.04 8.47 10.45
CA PHE A 506 -9.77 9.31 11.62
C PHE A 506 -10.63 10.58 11.69
N GLY A 507 -11.40 10.91 10.66
CA GLY A 507 -12.22 12.11 10.64
C GLY A 507 -13.43 12.01 11.56
N SER A 508 -13.78 13.10 12.25
CA SER A 508 -14.94 13.13 13.15
C SER A 508 -16.25 12.80 12.43
N ALA A 509 -16.38 13.16 11.15
CA ALA A 509 -17.58 12.87 10.35
C ALA A 509 -17.79 11.37 10.10
N SER A 510 -16.72 10.57 10.05
CA SER A 510 -16.78 9.12 9.84
C SER A 510 -17.05 8.33 11.13
N ARG A 511 -16.94 8.98 12.29
CA ARG A 511 -17.05 8.33 13.60
C ARG A 511 -18.26 7.43 13.74
N ASP A 512 -19.44 7.95 13.44
CA ASP A 512 -20.72 7.25 13.61
C ASP A 512 -21.37 6.88 12.26
N GLN A 513 -20.60 6.96 11.16
CA GLN A 513 -21.03 6.54 9.84
C GLN A 513 -20.88 5.02 9.70
N ALA A 514 -21.99 4.29 9.64
CA ALA A 514 -22.00 2.84 9.50
C ALA A 514 -21.11 2.37 8.32
N GLY A 515 -20.24 1.39 8.58
CA GLY A 515 -19.33 0.83 7.59
C GLY A 515 -18.12 1.70 7.26
N SER A 516 -17.85 2.79 7.99
CA SER A 516 -16.58 3.53 7.89
C SER A 516 -15.44 2.74 8.53
N ASN A 517 -14.21 3.06 8.13
CA ASN A 517 -13.00 2.48 8.72
C ASN A 517 -12.56 3.15 10.03
N ASN A 518 -13.34 4.08 10.59
CA ASN A 518 -13.07 4.71 11.88
C ASN A 518 -13.41 3.76 13.04
N VAL A 519 -12.77 2.61 13.07
CA VAL A 519 -13.01 1.55 14.07
C VAL A 519 -12.74 2.01 15.51
N MET A 520 -11.83 2.96 15.68
CA MET A 520 -11.52 3.54 16.99
C MET A 520 -12.55 4.55 17.46
N GLY A 521 -13.40 5.10 16.57
CA GLY A 521 -14.34 6.16 16.92
C GLY A 521 -13.66 7.49 17.22
N VAL A 522 -12.59 7.80 16.50
CA VAL A 522 -11.89 9.08 16.64
C VAL A 522 -12.82 10.23 16.29
N SER A 523 -12.86 11.24 17.15
CA SER A 523 -13.58 12.50 16.93
C SER A 523 -12.82 13.59 17.66
N ASP A 524 -11.89 14.20 16.97
CA ASP A 524 -10.96 15.18 17.51
C ASP A 524 -10.79 16.34 16.52
N PRO A 525 -11.17 17.57 16.88
CA PRO A 525 -11.07 18.72 15.99
C PRO A 525 -9.63 19.08 15.61
N VAL A 526 -8.63 18.69 16.41
CA VAL A 526 -7.22 18.86 16.05
C VAL A 526 -6.86 17.90 14.91
N VAL A 527 -7.31 16.66 14.97
CA VAL A 527 -7.15 15.68 13.89
C VAL A 527 -7.84 16.19 12.63
N ASP A 528 -9.11 16.61 12.71
CA ASP A 528 -9.84 17.13 11.54
C ASP A 528 -9.12 18.29 10.86
N ALA A 529 -8.61 19.25 11.65
CA ALA A 529 -7.87 20.39 11.11
C ALA A 529 -6.56 19.96 10.41
N LEU A 530 -5.88 18.93 10.92
CA LEU A 530 -4.69 18.37 10.29
C LEU A 530 -5.03 17.63 8.99
N LEU A 531 -6.11 16.83 8.98
CA LEU A 531 -6.55 16.11 7.77
C LEU A 531 -6.81 17.06 6.60
N VAL A 532 -7.51 18.19 6.86
CA VAL A 532 -7.75 19.21 5.83
C VAL A 532 -6.44 19.78 5.27
N ARG A 533 -5.45 20.05 6.14
CA ARG A 533 -4.15 20.58 5.71
C ARG A 533 -3.31 19.55 4.95
N ILE A 534 -3.38 18.28 5.35
CA ILE A 534 -2.65 17.17 4.72
C ILE A 534 -3.05 17.02 3.25
N ILE A 535 -4.35 16.98 2.94
CA ILE A 535 -4.81 16.84 1.55
C ILE A 535 -4.54 18.06 0.68
N GLN A 536 -4.26 19.21 1.29
CA GLN A 536 -3.91 20.45 0.60
C GLN A 536 -2.40 20.66 0.45
N ALA A 537 -1.57 19.73 0.96
CA ALA A 537 -0.13 19.85 0.89
C ALA A 537 0.38 19.62 -0.54
N ASP A 538 0.92 20.64 -1.18
CA ASP A 538 1.48 20.55 -2.53
C ASP A 538 2.93 20.05 -2.54
N ARG A 539 3.69 20.30 -1.46
CA ARG A 539 5.09 19.92 -1.36
C ARG A 539 5.29 18.72 -0.43
N ARG A 540 6.19 17.83 -0.78
CA ARG A 540 6.55 16.65 0.04
C ARG A 540 6.89 17.02 1.48
N GLU A 541 7.68 18.06 1.65
CA GLU A 541 8.12 18.52 2.97
C GLU A 541 6.97 18.98 3.86
N ASP A 542 5.95 19.62 3.28
CA ASP A 542 4.76 20.07 4.01
C ASP A 542 3.89 18.86 4.39
N LEU A 543 3.70 17.91 3.46
CA LEU A 543 3.03 16.64 3.74
C LEU A 543 3.71 15.90 4.90
N VAL A 544 5.02 15.69 4.82
CA VAL A 544 5.81 15.00 5.86
C VAL A 544 5.64 15.68 7.21
N THR A 545 5.77 17.02 7.25
CA THR A 545 5.61 17.81 8.48
C THR A 545 4.22 17.63 9.09
N LEU A 546 3.16 17.77 8.28
CA LEU A 546 1.78 17.68 8.75
C LEU A 546 1.41 16.28 9.23
N VAL A 547 1.86 15.24 8.49
CA VAL A 547 1.60 13.85 8.89
C VAL A 547 2.37 13.48 10.16
N ARG A 548 3.61 13.95 10.36
CA ARG A 548 4.35 13.77 11.62
C ARG A 548 3.64 14.44 12.80
N VAL A 549 3.09 15.64 12.60
CA VAL A 549 2.29 16.30 13.63
C VAL A 549 1.02 15.49 13.93
N LEU A 550 0.32 14.97 12.91
CA LEU A 550 -0.83 14.08 13.10
C LEU A 550 -0.44 12.83 13.89
N ASP A 551 0.68 12.18 13.53
CA ASP A 551 1.18 11.00 14.24
C ASP A 551 1.47 11.28 15.71
N ARG A 552 2.06 12.45 16.06
CA ARG A 552 2.28 12.85 17.46
C ARG A 552 0.96 12.98 18.23
N VAL A 553 -0.04 13.68 17.64
CA VAL A 553 -1.37 13.85 18.26
C VAL A 553 -2.01 12.49 18.51
N MET A 554 -2.03 11.62 17.53
CA MET A 554 -2.68 10.31 17.64
C MET A 554 -1.96 9.38 18.62
N ARG A 555 -0.63 9.38 18.65
CA ARG A 555 0.16 8.56 19.56
C ARG A 555 -0.01 8.97 21.03
N LEU A 556 -0.07 10.27 21.31
CA LEU A 556 -0.33 10.78 22.66
C LEU A 556 -1.79 10.60 23.11
N SER A 557 -2.68 10.33 22.17
CA SER A 557 -4.09 9.99 22.45
C SER A 557 -4.31 8.52 22.79
N TYR A 558 -3.34 7.65 22.54
CA TYR A 558 -3.38 6.21 22.84
C TYR A 558 -4.66 5.50 22.35
N TYR A 559 -5.09 5.77 21.13
CA TYR A 559 -6.33 5.19 20.58
C TYR A 559 -6.25 3.67 20.34
N MET A 560 -5.05 3.13 20.24
CA MET A 560 -4.80 1.70 20.06
C MET A 560 -3.61 1.20 20.89
N VAL A 561 -3.55 -0.11 21.09
CA VAL A 561 -2.36 -0.84 21.53
C VAL A 561 -1.63 -1.34 20.28
N PRO A 562 -0.51 -0.71 19.85
CA PRO A 562 0.13 -1.04 18.59
C PRO A 562 0.79 -2.41 18.61
N HIS A 563 0.68 -3.11 17.48
CA HIS A 563 1.30 -4.41 17.27
C HIS A 563 2.69 -4.30 16.62
N PHE A 564 2.85 -4.88 15.44
CA PHE A 564 4.15 -5.09 14.80
C PHE A 564 4.02 -5.11 13.28
N TYR A 565 5.16 -5.02 12.61
CA TYR A 565 5.27 -5.14 11.16
C TYR A 565 6.55 -5.87 10.74
N SER A 566 6.66 -6.25 9.48
CA SER A 566 7.87 -6.81 8.89
C SER A 566 8.61 -5.74 8.07
N LYS A 567 9.92 -5.66 8.22
CA LYS A 567 10.81 -4.79 7.40
C LYS A 567 11.35 -5.50 6.16
N SER A 568 11.01 -6.76 5.97
CA SER A 568 11.56 -7.57 4.88
C SER A 568 10.56 -8.58 4.38
N HIS A 569 10.60 -8.85 3.09
CA HIS A 569 9.97 -10.02 2.50
C HIS A 569 10.78 -11.27 2.83
N ARG A 570 10.11 -12.32 3.26
CA ARG A 570 10.71 -13.64 3.55
C ARG A 570 10.57 -14.52 2.33
N VAL A 571 11.69 -14.92 1.72
CA VAL A 571 11.68 -15.60 0.43
C VAL A 571 12.55 -16.84 0.43
N THR A 572 12.03 -17.91 -0.12
CA THR A 572 12.83 -19.05 -0.55
C THR A 572 12.71 -19.22 -2.06
N TYR A 573 13.85 -19.35 -2.72
CA TYR A 573 13.91 -19.51 -4.16
C TYR A 573 15.05 -20.44 -4.58
N ARG A 574 14.97 -20.98 -5.81
CA ARG A 574 16.02 -21.84 -6.37
C ARG A 574 17.27 -21.07 -6.71
N HIS A 575 18.43 -21.66 -6.44
CA HIS A 575 19.75 -21.10 -6.77
C HIS A 575 19.94 -20.80 -8.28
N THR A 576 19.12 -21.42 -9.14
CA THR A 576 19.13 -21.16 -10.59
C THR A 576 18.50 -19.84 -10.99
N LEU A 577 17.83 -19.14 -10.06
CA LEU A 577 17.36 -17.79 -10.26
C LEU A 577 18.43 -16.77 -9.86
N ALA A 578 18.43 -15.63 -10.53
CA ALA A 578 19.22 -14.48 -10.18
C ALA A 578 18.37 -13.21 -10.23
N GLN A 579 18.82 -12.20 -9.50
CA GLN A 579 18.12 -10.92 -9.34
C GLN A 579 19.07 -9.74 -9.53
N PRO A 580 18.53 -8.54 -9.80
CA PRO A 580 19.31 -7.30 -9.80
C PRO A 580 20.04 -7.08 -8.47
N SER A 581 21.19 -6.44 -8.52
CA SER A 581 21.99 -6.11 -7.33
C SER A 581 21.41 -4.95 -6.53
N VAL A 582 20.64 -4.08 -7.16
CA VAL A 582 19.94 -2.96 -6.53
C VAL A 582 18.50 -3.39 -6.24
N LEU A 583 18.09 -3.25 -4.97
CA LEU A 583 16.71 -3.54 -4.56
C LEU A 583 15.84 -2.30 -4.77
N PRO A 584 14.58 -2.48 -5.17
CA PRO A 584 13.61 -1.39 -5.08
C PRO A 584 13.31 -1.06 -3.61
N LEU A 585 12.69 0.07 -3.36
CA LEU A 585 12.29 0.50 -2.01
C LEU A 585 10.83 0.11 -1.70
N TYR A 586 9.92 0.34 -2.64
CA TYR A 586 8.46 0.20 -2.50
C TYR A 586 7.95 -0.86 -3.47
N TYR A 587 7.99 -2.13 -3.08
CA TYR A 587 7.70 -3.23 -3.99
C TYR A 587 7.05 -4.42 -3.31
N THR A 588 6.35 -5.23 -4.08
CA THR A 588 6.02 -6.61 -3.72
C THR A 588 7.09 -7.53 -4.31
N ILE A 589 7.57 -8.47 -3.51
CA ILE A 589 8.68 -9.31 -3.93
C ILE A 589 8.29 -10.25 -5.08
N GLU A 590 7.03 -10.70 -5.12
CA GLU A 590 6.54 -11.57 -6.19
C GLU A 590 6.53 -10.84 -7.53
N GLU A 591 6.01 -9.59 -7.55
CA GLU A 591 5.97 -8.79 -8.76
C GLU A 591 7.37 -8.43 -9.24
N TRP A 592 8.29 -8.04 -8.32
CA TRP A 592 9.68 -7.76 -8.69
C TRP A 592 10.40 -9.00 -9.20
N ALA A 593 10.21 -10.17 -8.57
CA ALA A 593 10.81 -11.43 -9.02
C ALA A 593 10.32 -11.80 -10.44
N VAL A 594 9.02 -11.71 -10.69
CA VAL A 594 8.42 -12.04 -11.98
C VAL A 594 8.86 -11.04 -13.07
N LYS A 595 8.97 -9.74 -12.75
CA LYS A 595 9.30 -8.71 -13.73
C LYS A 595 10.80 -8.53 -13.97
N ALA A 596 11.65 -8.65 -12.93
CA ALA A 596 13.05 -8.21 -13.00
C ALA A 596 14.09 -9.33 -12.82
N TRP A 597 13.72 -10.50 -12.28
CA TRP A 597 14.65 -11.61 -12.13
C TRP A 597 14.84 -12.36 -13.45
N TRP A 598 15.81 -13.28 -13.49
CA TRP A 598 16.10 -14.13 -14.65
C TRP A 598 16.58 -15.52 -14.25
N LYS A 599 16.52 -16.45 -15.18
CA LYS A 599 17.14 -17.77 -15.06
C LYS A 599 18.63 -17.65 -15.37
N LYS A 600 19.50 -18.14 -14.49
CA LYS A 600 20.93 -18.22 -14.78
C LYS A 600 21.14 -19.11 -16.01
N PRO A 601 22.05 -18.77 -16.92
CA PRO A 601 22.47 -19.68 -17.97
C PRO A 601 22.95 -21.01 -17.34
N ALA A 602 22.63 -22.14 -17.98
CA ALA A 602 23.20 -23.42 -17.54
C ALA A 602 24.74 -23.30 -17.57
N GLU A 603 25.37 -23.64 -16.45
CA GLU A 603 26.83 -23.77 -16.46
C GLU A 603 27.17 -24.76 -17.57
N LYS A 604 28.00 -24.34 -18.55
CA LYS A 604 28.54 -25.25 -19.53
C LYS A 604 29.33 -26.29 -18.73
N GLU A 605 28.87 -27.55 -18.67
CA GLU A 605 29.69 -28.63 -18.23
C GLU A 605 31.00 -28.55 -19.03
N ASN A 606 32.10 -28.23 -18.35
CA ASN A 606 33.40 -28.39 -18.96
C ASN A 606 33.55 -29.91 -19.23
N PRO A 607 33.64 -30.33 -20.48
CA PRO A 607 33.93 -31.72 -20.76
C PRO A 607 35.32 -32.00 -20.14
N GLN A 608 35.35 -32.86 -19.12
CA GLN A 608 36.58 -33.42 -18.57
C GLN A 608 37.29 -34.29 -19.60
#